data_a4e1e4e28f1363914160d15ea819a1df
#
_entry.id   a4e1e4e28f1363914160d15ea819a1df
#
_cell.length_a   1.000
_cell.length_b   1.000
_cell.length_c   1.000
_cell.angle_alpha   90.00
_cell.angle_beta   90.00
_cell.angle_gamma   90.00
#
_symmetry.space_group_name_H-M   'P 1'
#
loop_
_entity.id
_entity.type
_entity.pdbx_description
1 polymer ?
#
loop_
_entity_poly.entity_id
_entity_poly.type
_entity_poly.pdbx_seq_one_letter_code
_entity_poly.pdbx_strand_id
1 'polypeptide(L)'
;MTVIDALRDLLGDAVSTDAAVLAPLTADKSGHDSRSTPLALVTARSIDDVQATLRIATEHGVGVVTRGAGTGLAGGSIASAGQIVLSTLAMNHILEVSVADELAVVEPGILNGDLNAALASHGLWFTPDPASRAISTVGGNIATNAGGLLCAKYGVTRESVLALKVVLADGRLLTIGHRSVKGVTGLDLTALMIGSEGTLAVIVEATVRLRPLPTGPVATIGAWFGDVVTAAAACAAITAAGIRPAALELMDAASLTAIDAYLGESLSDRGNTFLLLQADGAASADEAAVALEIIRRGGGEAELTSDPAEGERLFAIRRAFHPALEAQGTVLIEDVAVPRSALPQIFAEIARIGDRYGISIPTVAHAGDGNLHPNFVYEPEADGSVPAVIWTAAGELFAAALRLGGTLTGEHGVGLLKRNWLRDELGDDQFDIQRQIKAVFDPLGVLNPGKVF
;
A
#
# COMPACT_ATOMS: atom_id res chain seq x y z
N MET A 1 20.24 -7.63 -34.26
CA MET A 1 19.23 -8.41 -33.51
C MET A 1 18.46 -7.42 -32.66
N THR A 2 17.12 -7.40 -32.71
CA THR A 2 16.32 -6.53 -31.87
C THR A 2 16.31 -7.05 -30.43
N VAL A 3 15.93 -6.21 -29.45
CA VAL A 3 15.76 -6.64 -28.06
C VAL A 3 14.75 -7.80 -27.96
N ILE A 4 13.69 -7.79 -28.74
CA ILE A 4 12.67 -8.85 -28.77
C ILE A 4 13.25 -10.16 -29.30
N ASP A 5 14.06 -10.13 -30.36
CA ASP A 5 14.72 -11.32 -30.89
C ASP A 5 15.66 -11.93 -29.82
N ALA A 6 16.49 -11.10 -29.17
CA ALA A 6 17.40 -11.54 -28.12
C ALA A 6 16.68 -12.16 -26.93
N LEU A 7 15.54 -11.57 -26.51
CA LEU A 7 14.71 -12.15 -25.44
C LEU A 7 14.11 -13.49 -25.85
N ARG A 8 13.54 -13.60 -27.07
CA ARG A 8 12.94 -14.84 -27.55
C ARG A 8 13.95 -15.97 -27.75
N ASP A 9 15.13 -15.65 -28.23
CA ASP A 9 16.20 -16.64 -28.42
C ASP A 9 16.62 -17.29 -27.10
N LEU A 10 16.57 -16.53 -25.99
CA LEU A 10 17.00 -17.03 -24.67
C LEU A 10 15.85 -17.54 -23.80
N LEU A 11 14.69 -16.88 -23.85
CA LEU A 11 13.57 -17.13 -22.92
C LEU A 11 12.35 -17.79 -23.60
N GLY A 12 12.37 -17.93 -24.92
CA GLY A 12 11.37 -18.68 -25.67
C GLY A 12 9.93 -18.19 -25.44
N ASP A 13 9.09 -19.12 -24.94
CA ASP A 13 7.67 -18.91 -24.67
C ASP A 13 7.36 -17.98 -23.48
N ALA A 14 8.35 -17.63 -22.67
CA ALA A 14 8.20 -16.63 -21.61
C ALA A 14 7.98 -15.21 -22.18
N VAL A 15 8.26 -14.97 -23.48
CA VAL A 15 8.18 -13.66 -24.13
C VAL A 15 6.92 -13.54 -24.98
N SER A 16 6.02 -12.65 -24.60
CA SER A 16 4.82 -12.31 -25.39
C SER A 16 4.88 -10.91 -25.95
N THR A 17 4.48 -10.78 -27.23
CA THR A 17 4.25 -9.50 -27.92
C THR A 17 2.81 -9.38 -28.41
N ASP A 18 1.93 -10.27 -27.95
CA ASP A 18 0.52 -10.25 -28.29
C ASP A 18 -0.15 -8.99 -27.72
N ALA A 19 -0.81 -8.22 -28.59
CA ALA A 19 -1.47 -6.97 -28.21
C ALA A 19 -2.54 -7.17 -27.13
N ALA A 20 -3.27 -8.29 -27.14
CA ALA A 20 -4.29 -8.58 -26.14
C ALA A 20 -3.66 -8.86 -24.76
N VAL A 21 -2.45 -9.43 -24.72
CA VAL A 21 -1.68 -9.66 -23.49
C VAL A 21 -1.07 -8.37 -22.97
N LEU A 22 -0.63 -7.48 -23.87
CA LEU A 22 0.05 -6.24 -23.51
C LEU A 22 -0.93 -5.12 -23.08
N ALA A 23 -2.14 -5.09 -23.63
CA ALA A 23 -3.11 -4.02 -23.37
C ALA A 23 -3.40 -3.78 -21.86
N PRO A 24 -3.60 -4.81 -21.02
CA PRO A 24 -3.85 -4.59 -19.58
C PRO A 24 -2.64 -4.06 -18.81
N LEU A 25 -1.44 -4.06 -19.40
CA LEU A 25 -0.20 -3.67 -18.73
C LEU A 25 0.04 -2.16 -18.77
N THR A 26 -0.79 -1.42 -19.52
CA THR A 26 -0.79 0.05 -19.63
C THR A 26 -1.43 0.73 -18.44
N ALA A 27 -2.10 -0.02 -17.57
CA ALA A 27 -2.81 0.45 -16.39
C ALA A 27 -2.51 -0.41 -15.14
N ASP A 28 -2.77 0.14 -13.98
CA ASP A 28 -2.86 -0.56 -12.69
C ASP A 28 -4.13 -0.12 -11.94
N LYS A 29 -4.20 -0.31 -10.64
CA LYS A 29 -5.39 0.08 -9.85
C LYS A 29 -5.44 1.58 -9.50
N SER A 30 -4.46 2.38 -9.93
CA SER A 30 -4.47 3.84 -9.75
C SER A 30 -5.52 4.57 -10.60
N GLY A 31 -6.13 3.87 -11.55
CA GLY A 31 -7.02 4.50 -12.54
C GLY A 31 -6.28 5.23 -13.69
N HIS A 32 -4.95 5.30 -13.63
CA HIS A 32 -4.13 5.89 -14.69
C HIS A 32 -3.82 4.85 -15.78
N ASP A 33 -3.87 5.29 -17.05
CA ASP A 33 -3.49 4.50 -18.22
C ASP A 33 -2.45 5.28 -19.04
N SER A 34 -1.31 4.63 -19.35
CA SER A 34 -0.27 5.23 -20.19
C SER A 34 -0.72 5.45 -21.64
N ARG A 35 -1.82 4.82 -22.07
CA ARG A 35 -2.38 4.85 -23.45
C ARG A 35 -1.37 4.45 -24.52
N SER A 36 -0.31 3.74 -24.14
CA SER A 36 0.73 3.32 -25.06
C SER A 36 1.24 1.93 -24.72
N THR A 37 1.19 1.02 -25.69
CA THR A 37 1.49 -0.40 -25.50
C THR A 37 2.99 -0.62 -25.28
N PRO A 38 3.42 -1.40 -24.27
CA PRO A 38 4.81 -1.79 -24.10
C PRO A 38 5.31 -2.70 -25.23
N LEU A 39 6.63 -2.91 -25.32
CA LEU A 39 7.26 -3.74 -26.36
C LEU A 39 6.96 -5.21 -26.21
N ALA A 40 7.02 -5.71 -24.98
CA ALA A 40 6.82 -7.12 -24.66
C ALA A 40 6.48 -7.31 -23.18
N LEU A 41 5.87 -8.45 -22.88
CA LEU A 41 5.80 -9.04 -21.57
C LEU A 41 6.82 -10.19 -21.48
N VAL A 42 7.65 -10.21 -20.47
CA VAL A 42 8.45 -11.35 -20.04
C VAL A 42 7.86 -11.93 -18.75
N THR A 43 7.40 -13.17 -18.78
CA THR A 43 6.91 -13.89 -17.61
C THR A 43 8.05 -14.71 -17.02
N ALA A 44 8.77 -14.16 -16.04
CA ALA A 44 9.87 -14.84 -15.40
C ALA A 44 9.37 -15.99 -14.53
N ARG A 45 10.03 -17.15 -14.65
CA ARG A 45 9.76 -18.39 -13.89
C ARG A 45 10.91 -18.72 -12.95
N SER A 46 12.05 -18.03 -13.08
CA SER A 46 13.26 -18.25 -12.31
C SER A 46 14.08 -16.96 -12.15
N ILE A 47 15.04 -17.01 -11.23
CA ILE A 47 16.04 -15.92 -11.06
C ILE A 47 16.83 -15.74 -12.36
N ASP A 48 17.17 -16.83 -13.06
CA ASP A 48 17.93 -16.79 -14.31
C ASP A 48 17.17 -16.02 -15.41
N ASP A 49 15.84 -16.19 -15.50
CA ASP A 49 15.01 -15.45 -16.45
C ASP A 49 15.06 -13.95 -16.17
N VAL A 50 14.99 -13.56 -14.89
CA VAL A 50 15.09 -12.15 -14.46
C VAL A 50 16.47 -11.59 -14.82
N GLN A 51 17.55 -12.32 -14.51
CA GLN A 51 18.92 -11.91 -14.82
C GLN A 51 19.14 -11.76 -16.34
N ALA A 52 18.64 -12.72 -17.12
CA ALA A 52 18.72 -12.68 -18.57
C ALA A 52 17.98 -11.48 -19.15
N THR A 53 16.74 -11.25 -18.69
CA THR A 53 15.92 -10.11 -19.12
C THR A 53 16.62 -8.78 -18.86
N LEU A 54 17.16 -8.58 -17.65
CA LEU A 54 17.81 -7.33 -17.28
C LEU A 54 19.13 -7.11 -18.03
N ARG A 55 19.94 -8.15 -18.24
CA ARG A 55 21.16 -8.04 -19.08
C ARG A 55 20.83 -7.61 -20.49
N ILE A 56 19.86 -8.28 -21.12
CA ILE A 56 19.45 -7.96 -22.50
C ILE A 56 18.87 -6.54 -22.57
N ALA A 57 18.00 -6.17 -21.65
CA ALA A 57 17.40 -4.84 -21.60
C ALA A 57 18.46 -3.75 -21.43
N THR A 58 19.44 -3.97 -20.54
CA THR A 58 20.57 -3.05 -20.30
C THR A 58 21.46 -2.92 -21.53
N GLU A 59 21.82 -4.03 -22.20
CA GLU A 59 22.61 -4.02 -23.43
C GLU A 59 21.93 -3.25 -24.58
N HIS A 60 20.61 -3.31 -24.64
CA HIS A 60 19.81 -2.61 -25.64
C HIS A 60 19.33 -1.21 -25.20
N GLY A 61 19.60 -0.76 -23.99
CA GLY A 61 19.13 0.52 -23.44
C GLY A 61 17.60 0.62 -23.33
N VAL A 62 16.91 -0.50 -23.05
CA VAL A 62 15.45 -0.58 -22.98
C VAL A 62 14.99 -0.62 -21.53
N GLY A 63 14.01 0.22 -21.19
CA GLY A 63 13.45 0.28 -19.84
C GLY A 63 12.65 -0.97 -19.48
N VAL A 64 12.75 -1.40 -18.22
CA VAL A 64 12.03 -2.56 -17.65
C VAL A 64 11.13 -2.10 -16.52
N VAL A 65 9.85 -2.42 -16.62
CA VAL A 65 8.85 -2.23 -15.57
C VAL A 65 8.59 -3.57 -14.92
N THR A 66 9.02 -3.74 -13.68
CA THR A 66 8.70 -4.94 -12.90
C THR A 66 7.25 -4.90 -12.44
N ARG A 67 6.53 -6.01 -12.63
CA ARG A 67 5.11 -6.11 -12.30
C ARG A 67 4.80 -7.40 -11.55
N GLY A 68 4.21 -7.27 -10.37
CA GLY A 68 3.47 -8.33 -9.70
C GLY A 68 2.03 -8.38 -10.23
N ALA A 69 1.05 -8.36 -9.36
CA ALA A 69 -0.36 -8.40 -9.74
C ALA A 69 -0.94 -7.06 -10.30
N GLY A 70 -0.17 -5.97 -10.27
CA GLY A 70 -0.63 -4.66 -10.77
C GLY A 70 -1.71 -4.01 -9.91
N THR A 71 -1.70 -4.27 -8.61
CA THR A 71 -2.67 -3.73 -7.63
C THR A 71 -2.27 -2.37 -7.05
N GLY A 72 -1.16 -1.78 -7.50
CA GLY A 72 -0.66 -0.49 -7.02
C GLY A 72 -1.60 0.67 -7.35
N LEU A 73 -1.60 1.70 -6.49
CA LEU A 73 -2.50 2.86 -6.56
C LEU A 73 -1.77 4.17 -6.94
N ALA A 74 -0.48 4.10 -7.28
CA ALA A 74 0.32 5.27 -7.66
C ALA A 74 0.88 5.22 -9.10
N GLY A 75 0.50 4.23 -9.91
CA GLY A 75 1.01 4.07 -11.27
C GLY A 75 2.42 3.46 -11.35
N GLY A 76 2.92 2.85 -10.27
CA GLY A 76 4.27 2.30 -10.19
C GLY A 76 4.52 1.11 -11.12
N SER A 77 3.49 0.33 -11.45
CA SER A 77 3.58 -0.86 -12.30
C SER A 77 3.08 -0.66 -13.75
N ILE A 78 2.77 0.57 -14.13
CA ILE A 78 2.30 0.92 -15.46
C ILE A 78 3.47 0.95 -16.44
N ALA A 79 3.32 0.27 -17.57
CA ALA A 79 4.30 0.31 -18.66
C ALA A 79 3.83 1.15 -19.84
N SER A 80 4.77 1.68 -20.58
CA SER A 80 4.55 2.55 -21.75
C SER A 80 5.31 2.03 -22.98
N ALA A 81 5.08 2.68 -24.14
CA ALA A 81 5.82 2.37 -25.36
C ALA A 81 7.34 2.40 -25.13
N GLY A 82 8.05 1.49 -25.76
CA GLY A 82 9.51 1.37 -25.62
C GLY A 82 9.98 0.62 -24.36
N GLN A 83 9.08 0.14 -23.50
CA GLN A 83 9.41 -0.57 -22.26
C GLN A 83 9.05 -2.06 -22.34
N ILE A 84 9.77 -2.89 -21.62
CA ILE A 84 9.47 -4.30 -21.37
C ILE A 84 8.79 -4.40 -20.01
N VAL A 85 7.71 -5.19 -19.92
CA VAL A 85 7.15 -5.60 -18.63
C VAL A 85 7.80 -6.91 -18.20
N LEU A 86 8.37 -6.94 -17.01
CA LEU A 86 8.91 -8.13 -16.37
C LEU A 86 7.95 -8.58 -15.27
N SER A 87 7.17 -9.60 -15.56
CA SER A 87 6.23 -10.17 -14.59
C SER A 87 6.91 -11.21 -13.72
N THR A 88 6.72 -11.09 -12.41
CA THR A 88 7.18 -12.07 -11.41
C THR A 88 6.08 -13.02 -10.93
N LEU A 89 4.88 -12.95 -11.51
CA LEU A 89 3.71 -13.73 -11.04
C LEU A 89 3.92 -15.25 -11.06
N ALA A 90 4.73 -15.75 -12.00
CA ALA A 90 5.02 -17.19 -12.08
C ALA A 90 6.07 -17.68 -11.07
N MET A 91 6.75 -16.77 -10.38
CA MET A 91 7.65 -17.06 -9.26
C MET A 91 6.84 -16.96 -7.94
N ASN A 92 6.06 -17.99 -7.61
CA ASN A 92 5.03 -17.94 -6.57
C ASN A 92 5.10 -19.07 -5.53
N HIS A 93 6.27 -19.68 -5.34
CA HIS A 93 6.45 -20.77 -4.40
C HIS A 93 6.84 -20.29 -3.00
N ILE A 94 6.43 -21.06 -1.99
CA ILE A 94 7.01 -21.04 -0.66
C ILE A 94 8.20 -21.98 -0.68
N LEU A 95 9.40 -21.43 -0.53
CA LEU A 95 10.64 -22.22 -0.61
C LEU A 95 11.01 -22.86 0.72
N GLU A 96 10.66 -22.22 1.83
CA GLU A 96 10.92 -22.68 3.19
C GLU A 96 9.94 -22.10 4.18
N VAL A 97 9.56 -22.87 5.20
CA VAL A 97 8.91 -22.37 6.43
C VAL A 97 9.69 -22.88 7.62
N SER A 98 10.29 -22.00 8.41
CA SER A 98 10.95 -22.33 9.67
C SER A 98 10.09 -21.87 10.83
N VAL A 99 9.42 -22.83 11.47
CA VAL A 99 8.57 -22.54 12.65
C VAL A 99 9.42 -22.09 13.84
N ALA A 100 10.60 -22.68 14.01
CA ALA A 100 11.49 -22.37 15.13
C ALA A 100 12.10 -20.96 15.04
N ASP A 101 12.31 -20.46 13.81
CA ASP A 101 12.86 -19.12 13.56
C ASP A 101 11.77 -18.09 13.25
N GLU A 102 10.50 -18.52 13.22
CA GLU A 102 9.35 -17.67 12.87
C GLU A 102 9.58 -16.92 11.54
N LEU A 103 10.01 -17.64 10.49
CA LEU A 103 10.24 -17.05 9.17
C LEU A 103 9.77 -17.97 8.04
N ALA A 104 9.56 -17.37 6.87
CA ALA A 104 9.41 -18.09 5.61
C ALA A 104 10.34 -17.48 4.55
N VAL A 105 10.78 -18.33 3.60
CA VAL A 105 11.45 -17.90 2.38
C VAL A 105 10.48 -18.11 1.23
N VAL A 106 10.22 -17.07 0.46
CA VAL A 106 9.20 -17.08 -0.58
C VAL A 106 9.67 -16.42 -1.86
N GLU A 107 9.11 -16.83 -2.96
CA GLU A 107 9.23 -16.15 -4.25
C GLU A 107 8.32 -14.91 -4.29
N PRO A 108 8.67 -13.84 -5.07
CA PRO A 108 8.00 -12.54 -5.01
C PRO A 108 6.58 -12.55 -5.55
N GLY A 109 6.23 -13.50 -6.42
CA GLY A 109 4.93 -13.61 -7.08
C GLY A 109 3.85 -14.29 -6.25
N ILE A 110 4.18 -14.85 -5.09
CA ILE A 110 3.17 -15.45 -4.22
C ILE A 110 2.20 -14.39 -3.73
N LEU A 111 0.89 -14.71 -3.76
CA LEU A 111 -0.11 -13.80 -3.20
C LEU A 111 -0.03 -13.77 -1.68
N ASN A 112 -0.21 -12.60 -1.10
CA ASN A 112 -0.20 -12.43 0.37
C ASN A 112 -1.24 -13.34 1.05
N GLY A 113 -2.44 -13.42 0.48
CA GLY A 113 -3.51 -14.30 0.98
C GLY A 113 -3.13 -15.79 0.91
N ASP A 114 -2.51 -16.24 -0.19
CA ASP A 114 -2.10 -17.64 -0.37
C ASP A 114 -0.98 -18.02 0.59
N LEU A 115 -0.01 -17.12 0.80
CA LEU A 115 1.03 -17.31 1.82
C LEU A 115 0.40 -17.50 3.19
N ASN A 116 -0.53 -16.63 3.60
CA ASN A 116 -1.18 -16.72 4.90
C ASN A 116 -2.05 -17.99 5.04
N ALA A 117 -2.74 -18.40 3.98
CA ALA A 117 -3.50 -19.64 3.98
C ALA A 117 -2.60 -20.88 4.21
N ALA A 118 -1.41 -20.92 3.59
CA ALA A 118 -0.44 -21.98 3.80
C ALA A 118 0.16 -21.97 5.21
N LEU A 119 0.49 -20.78 5.74
CA LEU A 119 1.10 -20.59 7.06
C LEU A 119 0.16 -20.95 8.22
N ALA A 120 -1.16 -20.85 8.03
CA ALA A 120 -2.15 -21.14 9.08
C ALA A 120 -1.99 -22.56 9.67
N SER A 121 -1.63 -23.56 8.86
CA SER A 121 -1.37 -24.93 9.32
C SER A 121 -0.17 -25.06 10.27
N HIS A 122 0.73 -24.05 10.26
CA HIS A 122 1.88 -23.95 11.16
C HIS A 122 1.61 -23.09 12.40
N GLY A 123 0.38 -22.53 12.54
CA GLY A 123 0.04 -21.60 13.61
C GLY A 123 0.74 -20.24 13.48
N LEU A 124 1.22 -19.91 12.28
CA LEU A 124 1.96 -18.69 11.96
C LEU A 124 1.23 -17.86 10.90
N TRP A 125 1.58 -16.59 10.82
CA TRP A 125 1.09 -15.70 9.79
C TRP A 125 2.08 -14.59 9.42
N PHE A 126 1.95 -14.09 8.20
CA PHE A 126 2.62 -12.90 7.68
C PHE A 126 1.72 -11.69 7.93
N THR A 127 2.17 -10.75 8.75
CA THR A 127 1.32 -9.72 9.33
C THR A 127 0.88 -8.58 8.42
N PRO A 128 1.63 -8.15 7.39
CA PRO A 128 1.16 -7.11 6.47
C PRO A 128 -0.15 -7.50 5.79
N ASP A 129 -1.16 -6.62 5.91
CA ASP A 129 -2.52 -6.90 5.46
C ASP A 129 -3.11 -5.80 4.55
N PRO A 130 -2.44 -5.44 3.45
CA PRO A 130 -3.00 -4.45 2.54
C PRO A 130 -4.43 -4.82 2.12
N ALA A 131 -5.26 -3.84 1.85
CA ALA A 131 -6.64 -4.07 1.40
C ALA A 131 -6.71 -5.02 0.20
N SER A 132 -5.66 -5.02 -0.62
CA SER A 132 -5.48 -5.91 -1.78
C SER A 132 -4.88 -7.29 -1.45
N ARG A 133 -4.72 -7.69 -0.18
CA ARG A 133 -4.00 -8.92 0.23
C ARG A 133 -4.44 -10.20 -0.51
N ALA A 134 -5.72 -10.29 -0.89
CA ALA A 134 -6.23 -11.44 -1.62
C ALA A 134 -5.67 -11.57 -3.05
N ILE A 135 -5.18 -10.48 -3.62
CA ILE A 135 -4.75 -10.39 -5.02
C ILE A 135 -3.37 -9.75 -5.21
N SER A 136 -2.77 -9.15 -4.19
CA SER A 136 -1.44 -8.55 -4.26
C SER A 136 -0.35 -9.57 -3.96
N THR A 137 0.81 -9.41 -4.61
CA THR A 137 1.97 -10.27 -4.40
C THR A 137 2.85 -9.78 -3.27
N VAL A 138 3.53 -10.70 -2.58
CA VAL A 138 4.50 -10.35 -1.51
C VAL A 138 5.61 -9.44 -2.05
N GLY A 139 6.16 -9.73 -3.24
CA GLY A 139 7.17 -8.86 -3.85
C GLY A 139 6.66 -7.46 -4.18
N GLY A 140 5.38 -7.33 -4.60
CA GLY A 140 4.71 -6.04 -4.78
C GLY A 140 4.55 -5.29 -3.46
N ASN A 141 4.10 -5.98 -2.41
CA ASN A 141 3.96 -5.39 -1.07
C ASN A 141 5.31 -4.88 -0.53
N ILE A 142 6.41 -5.61 -0.78
CA ILE A 142 7.76 -5.18 -0.39
C ILE A 142 8.19 -3.97 -1.22
N ALA A 143 7.97 -3.99 -2.53
CA ALA A 143 8.40 -2.91 -3.42
C ALA A 143 7.74 -1.56 -3.08
N THR A 144 6.49 -1.56 -2.57
CA THR A 144 5.77 -0.36 -2.14
C THR A 144 5.83 -0.10 -0.64
N ASN A 145 6.43 -1.01 0.14
CA ASN A 145 6.32 -0.99 1.61
C ASN A 145 4.86 -0.93 2.07
N ALA A 146 4.01 -1.76 1.49
CA ALA A 146 2.56 -1.71 1.67
C ALA A 146 2.14 -1.75 3.14
N GLY A 147 1.17 -0.93 3.48
CA GLY A 147 0.49 -0.89 4.77
C GLY A 147 -0.85 -1.65 4.76
N GLY A 148 -1.73 -1.30 5.70
CA GLY A 148 -3.07 -1.87 5.86
C GLY A 148 -3.65 -1.60 7.25
N LEU A 149 -4.80 -2.21 7.54
CA LEU A 149 -5.57 -2.01 8.78
C LEU A 149 -4.79 -2.35 10.06
N LEU A 150 -3.92 -3.37 10.00
CA LEU A 150 -3.26 -3.94 11.16
C LEU A 150 -1.91 -3.28 11.50
N CYS A 151 -1.48 -2.29 10.73
CA CYS A 151 -0.15 -1.69 10.84
C CYS A 151 0.12 -1.01 12.17
N ALA A 152 -0.90 -0.43 12.81
CA ALA A 152 -0.77 0.22 14.11
C ALA A 152 -0.24 -0.71 15.22
N LYS A 153 -0.55 -2.01 15.14
CA LYS A 153 -0.10 -3.04 16.08
C LYS A 153 1.05 -3.88 15.55
N TYR A 154 0.99 -4.27 14.29
CA TYR A 154 1.86 -5.30 13.73
C TYR A 154 2.97 -4.75 12.82
N GLY A 155 2.93 -3.44 12.50
CA GLY A 155 3.87 -2.79 11.60
C GLY A 155 3.50 -2.93 10.12
N VAL A 156 4.17 -2.14 9.28
CA VAL A 156 4.06 -2.22 7.82
C VAL A 156 4.96 -3.33 7.27
N THR A 157 4.99 -3.53 5.96
CA THR A 157 5.77 -4.59 5.31
C THR A 157 7.25 -4.57 5.70
N ARG A 158 7.85 -3.38 5.89
CA ARG A 158 9.26 -3.21 6.30
C ARG A 158 9.62 -4.01 7.56
N GLU A 159 8.76 -4.00 8.58
CA GLU A 159 9.02 -4.68 9.86
C GLU A 159 8.97 -6.21 9.72
N SER A 160 8.40 -6.69 8.61
CA SER A 160 8.23 -8.12 8.33
C SER A 160 9.22 -8.68 7.31
N VAL A 161 10.18 -7.88 6.80
CA VAL A 161 11.20 -8.35 5.85
C VAL A 161 12.55 -8.46 6.55
N LEU A 162 13.17 -9.65 6.48
CA LEU A 162 14.46 -9.95 7.09
C LEU A 162 15.61 -9.89 6.08
N ALA A 163 15.41 -10.47 4.90
CA ALA A 163 16.40 -10.53 3.85
C ALA A 163 15.75 -10.60 2.47
N LEU A 164 16.49 -10.20 1.45
CA LEU A 164 16.06 -10.26 0.06
C LEU A 164 17.16 -10.85 -0.83
N LYS A 165 16.77 -11.55 -1.89
CA LYS A 165 17.58 -11.67 -3.10
C LYS A 165 17.01 -10.71 -4.14
N VAL A 166 17.89 -9.92 -4.73
CA VAL A 166 17.52 -8.90 -5.72
C VAL A 166 18.45 -8.99 -6.93
N VAL A 167 17.91 -8.69 -8.11
CA VAL A 167 18.70 -8.61 -9.34
C VAL A 167 18.82 -7.16 -9.76
N LEU A 168 20.07 -6.68 -9.95
CA LEU A 168 20.39 -5.33 -10.40
C LEU A 168 20.16 -5.16 -11.91
N ALA A 169 20.18 -3.93 -12.38
CA ALA A 169 20.01 -3.59 -13.81
C ALA A 169 20.98 -4.36 -14.72
N ASP A 170 22.21 -4.61 -14.30
CA ASP A 170 23.25 -5.35 -15.05
C ASP A 170 23.11 -6.89 -14.94
N GLY A 171 22.06 -7.39 -14.28
CA GLY A 171 21.81 -8.81 -14.10
C GLY A 171 22.58 -9.48 -12.95
N ARG A 172 23.35 -8.73 -12.13
CA ARG A 172 23.97 -9.29 -10.93
C ARG A 172 22.91 -9.64 -9.88
N LEU A 173 23.04 -10.83 -9.29
CA LEU A 173 22.25 -11.25 -8.14
C LEU A 173 22.95 -10.82 -6.85
N LEU A 174 22.22 -10.15 -5.97
CA LEU A 174 22.66 -9.83 -4.62
C LEU A 174 21.78 -10.53 -3.59
N THR A 175 22.42 -11.01 -2.52
CA THR A 175 21.72 -11.43 -1.29
C THR A 175 22.01 -10.37 -0.22
N ILE A 176 20.97 -9.77 0.33
CA ILE A 176 21.06 -8.68 1.30
C ILE A 176 20.21 -8.99 2.52
N GLY A 177 20.56 -8.42 3.68
CA GLY A 177 19.94 -8.75 4.95
C GLY A 177 20.45 -10.06 5.55
N HIS A 178 19.74 -10.59 6.53
CA HIS A 178 20.13 -11.80 7.24
C HIS A 178 18.89 -12.47 7.88
N ARG A 179 19.01 -13.77 8.20
CA ARG A 179 17.91 -14.55 8.83
C ARG A 179 17.92 -14.47 10.36
N SER A 180 19.03 -14.02 10.95
CA SER A 180 19.15 -13.91 12.40
C SER A 180 18.42 -12.68 12.94
N VAL A 181 17.95 -12.77 14.19
CA VAL A 181 17.23 -11.66 14.87
C VAL A 181 18.13 -10.43 15.02
N LYS A 182 19.45 -10.64 15.20
CA LYS A 182 20.43 -9.55 15.32
C LYS A 182 21.42 -9.58 14.16
N GLY A 183 21.77 -8.40 13.64
CA GLY A 183 22.80 -8.23 12.62
C GLY A 183 23.12 -6.74 12.45
N VAL A 184 24.41 -6.41 12.35
CA VAL A 184 24.91 -5.02 12.23
C VAL A 184 26.03 -4.91 11.18
N THR A 185 26.14 -5.89 10.28
CA THR A 185 27.22 -5.94 9.28
C THR A 185 26.83 -5.14 8.04
N GLY A 186 27.57 -4.07 7.79
CA GLY A 186 27.40 -3.22 6.61
C GLY A 186 26.19 -2.27 6.69
N LEU A 187 25.88 -1.63 5.55
CA LEU A 187 24.71 -0.78 5.40
C LEU A 187 23.45 -1.64 5.19
N ASP A 188 22.33 -1.18 5.69
CA ASP A 188 21.05 -1.87 5.53
C ASP A 188 20.48 -1.65 4.11
N LEU A 189 20.93 -2.47 3.18
CA LEU A 189 20.43 -2.46 1.81
C LEU A 189 19.03 -3.06 1.70
N THR A 190 18.62 -3.88 2.67
CA THR A 190 17.24 -4.44 2.71
C THR A 190 16.25 -3.31 2.90
N ALA A 191 16.49 -2.43 3.90
CA ALA A 191 15.65 -1.27 4.12
C ALA A 191 15.62 -0.30 2.91
N LEU A 192 16.73 -0.21 2.16
CA LEU A 192 16.80 0.61 0.96
C LEU A 192 15.95 0.06 -0.20
N MET A 193 15.86 -1.27 -0.33
CA MET A 193 15.06 -1.92 -1.38
C MET A 193 13.56 -1.89 -1.09
N ILE A 194 13.17 -1.92 0.19
CA ILE A 194 11.77 -1.86 0.61
C ILE A 194 11.21 -0.45 0.33
N GLY A 195 10.12 -0.38 -0.43
CA GLY A 195 9.53 0.90 -0.84
C GLY A 195 10.28 1.59 -1.99
N SER A 196 11.21 0.91 -2.66
CA SER A 196 11.92 1.46 -3.83
C SER A 196 11.12 1.43 -5.12
N GLU A 197 9.93 0.85 -5.12
CA GLU A 197 9.00 0.75 -6.26
C GLU A 197 9.65 0.17 -7.53
N GLY A 198 10.58 -0.78 -7.36
CA GLY A 198 11.28 -1.40 -8.48
C GLY A 198 12.30 -0.51 -9.19
N THR A 199 12.65 0.66 -8.62
CA THR A 199 13.60 1.60 -9.23
C THR A 199 15.06 1.24 -8.96
N LEU A 200 15.37 0.44 -7.93
CA LEU A 200 16.74 0.09 -7.54
C LEU A 200 17.15 -1.33 -7.94
N ALA A 201 16.23 -2.26 -7.90
CA ALA A 201 16.44 -3.67 -8.24
C ALA A 201 15.11 -4.39 -8.44
N VAL A 202 15.18 -5.63 -8.96
CA VAL A 202 14.06 -6.57 -9.04
C VAL A 202 14.17 -7.57 -7.90
N ILE A 203 13.14 -7.63 -7.02
CA ILE A 203 13.06 -8.61 -5.94
C ILE A 203 12.73 -9.98 -6.54
N VAL A 204 13.54 -10.99 -6.21
CA VAL A 204 13.39 -12.37 -6.73
C VAL A 204 13.21 -13.42 -5.65
N GLU A 205 13.51 -13.11 -4.40
CA GLU A 205 13.25 -13.95 -3.23
C GLU A 205 13.15 -13.05 -1.99
N ALA A 206 12.28 -13.36 -1.06
CA ALA A 206 12.14 -12.67 0.22
C ALA A 206 12.18 -13.65 1.39
N THR A 207 12.97 -13.34 2.41
CA THR A 207 12.85 -13.96 3.73
C THR A 207 12.00 -13.04 4.58
N VAL A 208 10.82 -13.52 4.95
CA VAL A 208 9.85 -12.75 5.72
C VAL A 208 9.73 -13.26 7.14
N ARG A 209 9.59 -12.33 8.09
CA ARG A 209 9.30 -12.64 9.49
C ARG A 209 7.83 -12.99 9.62
N LEU A 210 7.58 -14.05 10.38
CA LEU A 210 6.24 -14.47 10.75
C LEU A 210 5.96 -14.15 12.21
N ARG A 211 4.69 -14.19 12.56
CA ARG A 211 4.26 -14.14 13.97
C ARG A 211 3.34 -15.32 14.26
N PRO A 212 3.28 -15.79 15.51
CA PRO A 212 2.23 -16.69 15.94
C PRO A 212 0.84 -16.06 15.71
N LEU A 213 -0.11 -16.87 15.26
CA LEU A 213 -1.51 -16.43 15.15
C LEU A 213 -1.98 -15.90 16.51
N PRO A 214 -2.67 -14.75 16.55
CA PRO A 214 -3.20 -14.21 17.79
C PRO A 214 -4.11 -15.23 18.48
N THR A 215 -3.86 -15.48 19.77
CA THR A 215 -4.69 -16.34 20.61
C THR A 215 -5.47 -15.50 21.59
N GLY A 216 -6.71 -15.90 21.88
CA GLY A 216 -7.59 -15.20 22.79
C GLY A 216 -8.81 -14.59 22.11
N PRO A 217 -9.65 -13.90 22.87
CA PRO A 217 -10.84 -13.26 22.32
C PRO A 217 -10.48 -12.07 21.44
N VAL A 218 -11.37 -11.75 20.52
CA VAL A 218 -11.38 -10.50 19.76
C VAL A 218 -12.49 -9.64 20.29
N ALA A 219 -12.20 -8.37 20.57
CA ALA A 219 -13.19 -7.39 21.00
C ALA A 219 -13.29 -6.28 19.96
N THR A 220 -14.50 -5.97 19.50
CA THR A 220 -14.76 -4.95 18.48
C THR A 220 -15.64 -3.85 19.07
N ILE A 221 -15.26 -2.59 18.82
CA ILE A 221 -16.03 -1.41 19.18
C ILE A 221 -16.44 -0.69 17.89
N GLY A 222 -17.74 -0.43 17.73
CA GLY A 222 -18.27 0.58 16.81
C GLY A 222 -18.68 1.81 17.61
N ALA A 223 -18.26 2.99 17.18
CA ALA A 223 -18.58 4.22 17.87
C ALA A 223 -18.97 5.34 16.90
N TRP A 224 -19.94 6.17 17.28
CA TRP A 224 -20.44 7.29 16.51
C TRP A 224 -20.18 8.59 17.25
N PHE A 225 -19.72 9.59 16.51
CA PHE A 225 -19.41 10.93 17.03
C PHE A 225 -20.15 12.00 16.24
N GLY A 226 -20.36 13.16 16.87
CA GLY A 226 -20.98 14.32 16.21
C GLY A 226 -20.09 14.95 15.14
N ASP A 227 -18.76 14.81 15.25
CA ASP A 227 -17.79 15.34 14.29
C ASP A 227 -16.47 14.54 14.27
N VAL A 228 -15.75 14.62 13.16
CA VAL A 228 -14.51 13.87 12.93
C VAL A 228 -13.33 14.39 13.76
N VAL A 229 -13.30 15.65 14.13
CA VAL A 229 -12.21 16.24 14.93
C VAL A 229 -12.23 15.66 16.33
N THR A 230 -13.42 15.57 16.93
CA THR A 230 -13.62 14.94 18.25
C THR A 230 -13.30 13.45 18.22
N ALA A 231 -13.72 12.74 17.18
CA ALA A 231 -13.40 11.32 17.00
C ALA A 231 -11.88 11.07 16.82
N ALA A 232 -11.21 11.90 16.02
CA ALA A 232 -9.76 11.83 15.83
C ALA A 232 -8.99 12.11 17.14
N ALA A 233 -9.48 13.03 17.97
CA ALA A 233 -8.91 13.27 19.28
C ALA A 233 -9.07 12.05 20.22
N ALA A 234 -10.19 11.34 20.15
CA ALA A 234 -10.38 10.09 20.88
C ALA A 234 -9.40 8.99 20.42
N CYS A 235 -9.14 8.86 19.10
CA CYS A 235 -8.13 7.93 18.59
C CYS A 235 -6.71 8.25 19.13
N ALA A 236 -6.33 9.52 19.14
CA ALA A 236 -5.06 9.94 19.71
C ALA A 236 -4.97 9.63 21.23
N ALA A 237 -6.06 9.84 21.96
CA ALA A 237 -6.12 9.54 23.39
C ALA A 237 -6.02 8.04 23.69
N ILE A 238 -6.62 7.16 22.88
CA ILE A 238 -6.48 5.69 22.97
C ILE A 238 -5.01 5.31 22.86
N THR A 239 -4.33 5.83 21.84
CA THR A 239 -2.90 5.57 21.64
C THR A 239 -2.03 6.12 22.79
N ALA A 240 -2.35 7.31 23.30
CA ALA A 240 -1.65 7.95 24.43
C ALA A 240 -1.84 7.17 25.74
N ALA A 241 -2.96 6.44 25.90
CA ALA A 241 -3.20 5.53 27.03
C ALA A 241 -2.39 4.22 26.95
N GLY A 242 -1.55 4.04 25.92
CA GLY A 242 -0.71 2.85 25.73
C GLY A 242 -1.42 1.69 25.04
N ILE A 243 -2.67 1.86 24.60
CA ILE A 243 -3.43 0.83 23.89
C ILE A 243 -2.94 0.75 22.45
N ARG A 244 -2.79 -0.48 21.95
CA ARG A 244 -2.40 -0.78 20.58
C ARG A 244 -3.43 -1.73 19.94
N PRO A 245 -4.58 -1.20 19.51
CA PRO A 245 -5.60 -2.03 18.88
C PRO A 245 -5.05 -2.65 17.57
N ALA A 246 -5.58 -3.82 17.22
CA ALA A 246 -5.26 -4.46 15.95
C ALA A 246 -5.71 -3.60 14.78
N ALA A 247 -6.90 -3.00 14.86
CA ALA A 247 -7.39 -2.01 13.91
C ALA A 247 -7.99 -0.81 14.63
N LEU A 248 -7.79 0.39 14.09
CA LEU A 248 -8.43 1.62 14.54
C LEU A 248 -8.71 2.50 13.33
N GLU A 249 -9.96 2.46 12.87
CA GLU A 249 -10.41 3.06 11.63
C GLU A 249 -11.36 4.22 11.91
N LEU A 250 -11.26 5.27 11.11
CA LEU A 250 -12.11 6.46 11.23
C LEU A 250 -12.71 6.81 9.87
N MET A 251 -14.02 7.07 9.83
CA MET A 251 -14.76 7.48 8.63
C MET A 251 -15.51 8.77 8.91
N ASP A 252 -15.35 9.76 8.02
CA ASP A 252 -16.00 11.07 8.14
C ASP A 252 -17.47 11.06 7.70
N ALA A 253 -18.14 12.23 7.81
CA ALA A 253 -19.55 12.40 7.48
C ALA A 253 -19.85 12.09 6.01
N ALA A 254 -18.95 12.51 5.10
CA ALA A 254 -19.13 12.26 3.67
C ALA A 254 -19.05 10.76 3.35
N SER A 255 -18.15 10.05 4.03
CA SER A 255 -18.02 8.59 3.94
C SER A 255 -19.28 7.88 4.43
N LEU A 256 -19.82 8.26 5.60
CA LEU A 256 -21.06 7.66 6.11
C LEU A 256 -22.24 7.91 5.20
N THR A 257 -22.39 9.13 4.67
CA THR A 257 -23.45 9.47 3.72
C THR A 257 -23.38 8.58 2.47
N ALA A 258 -22.18 8.34 1.94
CA ALA A 258 -22.01 7.45 0.80
C ALA A 258 -22.36 6.00 1.14
N ILE A 259 -21.94 5.51 2.31
CA ILE A 259 -22.22 4.14 2.79
C ILE A 259 -23.73 3.94 3.03
N ASP A 260 -24.40 4.89 3.67
CA ASP A 260 -25.84 4.85 3.90
C ASP A 260 -26.61 4.73 2.59
N ALA A 261 -26.26 5.56 1.60
CA ALA A 261 -26.89 5.51 0.28
C ALA A 261 -26.67 4.16 -0.43
N TYR A 262 -25.50 3.57 -0.26
CA TYR A 262 -25.16 2.29 -0.90
C TYR A 262 -25.81 1.09 -0.23
N LEU A 263 -25.84 1.05 1.11
CA LEU A 263 -26.42 -0.05 1.87
C LEU A 263 -27.94 0.08 2.07
N GLY A 264 -28.51 1.27 1.87
CA GLY A 264 -29.90 1.57 2.22
C GLY A 264 -30.13 1.62 3.73
N GLU A 265 -29.11 2.04 4.49
CA GLU A 265 -29.12 2.18 5.95
C GLU A 265 -29.14 3.65 6.36
N SER A 266 -29.19 3.92 7.65
CA SER A 266 -29.18 5.26 8.26
C SER A 266 -28.16 5.32 9.40
N LEU A 267 -26.94 4.93 9.12
CA LEU A 267 -25.84 4.92 10.10
C LEU A 267 -25.53 6.34 10.60
N SER A 268 -25.67 7.34 9.72
CA SER A 268 -25.47 8.75 10.01
C SER A 268 -26.49 9.34 11.00
N ASP A 269 -27.64 8.70 11.25
CA ASP A 269 -28.61 9.11 12.29
C ASP A 269 -27.99 8.97 13.70
N ARG A 270 -26.99 8.10 13.88
CA ARG A 270 -26.27 7.91 15.16
C ARG A 270 -25.14 8.91 15.36
N GLY A 271 -24.64 9.53 14.31
CA GLY A 271 -23.56 10.50 14.34
C GLY A 271 -22.90 10.70 12.99
N ASN A 272 -22.24 11.83 12.82
CA ASN A 272 -21.61 12.21 11.55
C ASN A 272 -20.26 11.54 11.28
N THR A 273 -19.76 10.70 12.21
CA THR A 273 -18.45 10.06 12.10
C THR A 273 -18.52 8.69 12.74
N PHE A 274 -17.96 7.69 12.08
CA PHE A 274 -17.86 6.33 12.60
C PHE A 274 -16.42 5.96 12.90
N LEU A 275 -16.20 5.43 14.11
CA LEU A 275 -14.93 4.87 14.56
C LEU A 275 -15.12 3.36 14.76
N LEU A 276 -14.21 2.58 14.16
CA LEU A 276 -14.13 1.14 14.35
C LEU A 276 -12.81 0.82 15.05
N LEU A 277 -12.89 0.10 16.17
CA LEU A 277 -11.71 -0.41 16.88
C LEU A 277 -11.82 -1.92 17.02
N GLN A 278 -10.71 -2.62 16.79
CA GLN A 278 -10.59 -4.03 17.11
C GLN A 278 -9.36 -4.28 17.99
N ALA A 279 -9.57 -4.91 19.13
CA ALA A 279 -8.52 -5.43 19.99
C ALA A 279 -8.46 -6.94 19.87
N ASP A 280 -7.26 -7.51 19.79
CA ASP A 280 -7.00 -8.95 19.70
C ASP A 280 -5.92 -9.41 20.69
N GLY A 281 -5.88 -10.71 20.94
CA GLY A 281 -4.93 -11.33 21.85
C GLY A 281 -5.42 -11.36 23.31
N ALA A 282 -4.55 -11.80 24.22
CA ALA A 282 -4.91 -12.11 25.59
C ALA A 282 -5.46 -10.92 26.41
N ALA A 283 -5.02 -9.69 26.08
CA ALA A 283 -5.42 -8.46 26.78
C ALA A 283 -6.61 -7.73 26.10
N SER A 284 -7.17 -8.28 25.04
CA SER A 284 -8.15 -7.59 24.20
C SER A 284 -9.39 -7.08 24.95
N ALA A 285 -9.89 -7.82 25.94
CA ALA A 285 -11.04 -7.41 26.73
C ALA A 285 -10.73 -6.19 27.60
N ASP A 286 -9.58 -6.17 28.26
CA ASP A 286 -9.15 -5.06 29.13
C ASP A 286 -8.81 -3.82 28.28
N GLU A 287 -8.09 -4.01 27.17
CA GLU A 287 -7.77 -2.93 26.22
C GLU A 287 -9.03 -2.30 25.64
N ALA A 288 -10.01 -3.13 25.23
CA ALA A 288 -11.28 -2.66 24.70
C ALA A 288 -12.12 -1.92 25.75
N ALA A 289 -12.12 -2.38 27.02
CA ALA A 289 -12.82 -1.69 28.10
C ALA A 289 -12.25 -0.28 28.35
N VAL A 290 -10.93 -0.14 28.37
CA VAL A 290 -10.28 1.17 28.54
C VAL A 290 -10.55 2.07 27.33
N ALA A 291 -10.45 1.52 26.12
CA ALA A 291 -10.74 2.26 24.88
C ALA A 291 -12.19 2.74 24.84
N LEU A 292 -13.16 1.90 25.24
CA LEU A 292 -14.57 2.25 25.33
C LEU A 292 -14.82 3.44 26.27
N GLU A 293 -14.14 3.46 27.42
CA GLU A 293 -14.25 4.57 28.36
C GLU A 293 -13.68 5.87 27.80
N ILE A 294 -12.54 5.81 27.10
CA ILE A 294 -11.94 6.98 26.41
C ILE A 294 -12.89 7.51 25.34
N ILE A 295 -13.46 6.63 24.52
CA ILE A 295 -14.41 6.98 23.48
C ILE A 295 -15.64 7.70 24.07
N ARG A 296 -16.24 7.14 25.12
CA ARG A 296 -17.41 7.72 25.78
C ARG A 296 -17.12 9.06 26.45
N ARG A 297 -15.97 9.19 27.11
CA ARG A 297 -15.51 10.49 27.65
C ARG A 297 -15.28 11.54 26.56
N GLY A 298 -14.85 11.10 25.36
CA GLY A 298 -14.71 11.93 24.18
C GLY A 298 -16.03 12.27 23.49
N GLY A 299 -17.19 11.87 24.05
CA GLY A 299 -18.52 12.18 23.49
C GLY A 299 -19.00 11.18 22.44
N GLY A 300 -18.33 10.05 22.25
CA GLY A 300 -18.77 9.00 21.34
C GLY A 300 -19.87 8.12 21.94
N GLU A 301 -20.91 7.84 21.18
CA GLU A 301 -21.85 6.73 21.47
C GLU A 301 -21.21 5.44 20.96
N ALA A 302 -20.99 4.46 21.83
CA ALA A 302 -20.21 3.28 21.47
C ALA A 302 -20.84 1.98 21.95
N GLU A 303 -20.77 0.97 21.09
CA GLU A 303 -21.10 -0.44 21.37
C GLU A 303 -19.84 -1.30 21.34
N LEU A 304 -19.71 -2.20 22.30
CA LEU A 304 -18.63 -3.17 22.43
C LEU A 304 -19.20 -4.57 22.27
N THR A 305 -18.60 -5.37 21.41
CA THR A 305 -18.96 -6.78 21.24
C THR A 305 -17.74 -7.69 21.24
N SER A 306 -17.93 -8.91 21.74
CA SER A 306 -17.00 -10.03 21.54
C SER A 306 -17.64 -11.15 20.70
N ASP A 307 -18.86 -10.93 20.21
CA ASP A 307 -19.50 -11.83 19.25
C ASP A 307 -18.86 -11.62 17.86
N PRO A 308 -18.29 -12.67 17.24
CA PRO A 308 -17.68 -12.55 15.94
C PRO A 308 -18.63 -12.06 14.83
N ALA A 309 -19.91 -12.43 14.85
CA ALA A 309 -20.87 -12.02 13.84
C ALA A 309 -21.21 -10.53 13.96
N GLU A 310 -21.37 -10.02 15.19
CA GLU A 310 -21.57 -8.59 15.42
C GLU A 310 -20.30 -7.77 15.08
N GLY A 311 -19.12 -8.28 15.42
CA GLY A 311 -17.86 -7.67 15.02
C GLY A 311 -17.72 -7.57 13.50
N GLU A 312 -18.07 -8.64 12.80
CA GLU A 312 -18.06 -8.69 11.33
C GLU A 312 -19.07 -7.70 10.72
N ARG A 313 -20.26 -7.52 11.33
CA ARG A 313 -21.22 -6.49 10.91
C ARG A 313 -20.61 -5.08 10.99
N LEU A 314 -19.90 -4.75 12.05
CA LEU A 314 -19.24 -3.46 12.20
C LEU A 314 -18.14 -3.27 11.15
N PHE A 315 -17.36 -4.31 10.86
CA PHE A 315 -16.35 -4.29 9.79
C PHE A 315 -16.97 -4.17 8.39
N ALA A 316 -18.17 -4.70 8.18
CA ALA A 316 -18.88 -4.59 6.90
C ALA A 316 -19.17 -3.12 6.54
N ILE A 317 -19.43 -2.26 7.53
CA ILE A 317 -19.56 -0.79 7.34
C ILE A 317 -18.28 -0.23 6.70
N ARG A 318 -17.12 -0.57 7.26
CA ARG A 318 -15.83 -0.11 6.75
C ARG A 318 -15.55 -0.63 5.33
N ARG A 319 -15.88 -1.88 5.05
CA ARG A 319 -15.68 -2.49 3.72
C ARG A 319 -16.63 -1.95 2.66
N ALA A 320 -17.78 -1.42 3.03
CA ALA A 320 -18.72 -0.81 2.10
C ALA A 320 -18.23 0.52 1.51
N PHE A 321 -17.20 1.15 2.10
CA PHE A 321 -16.74 2.48 1.72
C PHE A 321 -16.36 2.60 0.22
N HIS A 322 -15.41 1.79 -0.27
CA HIS A 322 -15.00 1.89 -1.68
C HIS A 322 -16.11 1.54 -2.66
N PRO A 323 -16.86 0.44 -2.49
CA PRO A 323 -18.04 0.17 -3.34
C PRO A 323 -19.07 1.31 -3.34
N ALA A 324 -19.26 1.98 -2.19
CA ALA A 324 -20.16 3.10 -2.08
C ALA A 324 -19.70 4.32 -2.91
N LEU A 325 -18.40 4.58 -2.96
CA LEU A 325 -17.85 5.67 -3.78
C LEU A 325 -17.85 5.33 -5.26
N GLU A 326 -17.47 4.11 -5.64
CA GLU A 326 -17.51 3.63 -7.03
C GLU A 326 -18.91 3.68 -7.62
N ALA A 327 -19.96 3.50 -6.79
CA ALA A 327 -21.35 3.65 -7.20
C ALA A 327 -21.75 5.11 -7.50
N GLN A 328 -20.99 6.11 -7.03
CA GLN A 328 -21.24 7.52 -7.24
C GLN A 328 -20.50 8.10 -8.46
N GLY A 329 -19.38 7.52 -8.86
CA GLY A 329 -18.57 8.01 -9.98
C GLY A 329 -17.17 7.44 -10.02
N THR A 330 -16.30 8.05 -10.82
CA THR A 330 -14.89 7.72 -10.85
C THR A 330 -14.18 8.29 -9.62
N VAL A 331 -13.28 7.51 -9.04
CA VAL A 331 -12.62 7.86 -7.78
C VAL A 331 -11.11 7.98 -7.98
N LEU A 332 -10.52 9.12 -7.58
CA LEU A 332 -9.10 9.24 -7.33
C LEU A 332 -8.86 9.01 -5.84
N ILE A 333 -8.18 7.93 -5.53
CA ILE A 333 -7.86 7.56 -4.14
C ILE A 333 -6.51 8.15 -3.79
N GLU A 334 -6.52 9.19 -2.96
CA GLU A 334 -5.30 9.76 -2.43
C GLU A 334 -4.91 9.14 -1.09
N ASP A 335 -3.66 9.39 -0.69
CA ASP A 335 -3.05 8.76 0.46
C ASP A 335 -2.03 9.72 1.06
N VAL A 336 -2.24 10.14 2.28
CA VAL A 336 -1.31 10.95 3.07
C VAL A 336 -1.19 10.37 4.47
N ALA A 337 -0.06 10.62 5.14
CA ALA A 337 0.04 10.31 6.55
C ALA A 337 0.53 11.50 7.34
N VAL A 338 0.05 11.63 8.59
CA VAL A 338 0.46 12.68 9.54
C VAL A 338 0.75 12.04 10.90
N PRO A 339 1.52 12.71 11.78
CA PRO A 339 1.59 12.29 13.18
C PRO A 339 0.18 12.15 13.76
N ARG A 340 -0.08 11.08 14.52
CA ARG A 340 -1.43 10.77 15.06
C ARG A 340 -2.08 11.95 15.80
N SER A 341 -1.27 12.77 16.47
CA SER A 341 -1.73 13.99 17.16
C SER A 341 -2.21 15.09 16.21
N ALA A 342 -1.86 15.01 14.91
CA ALA A 342 -2.27 15.95 13.89
C ALA A 342 -3.50 15.48 13.09
N LEU A 343 -4.06 14.30 13.40
CA LEU A 343 -5.29 13.82 12.75
C LEU A 343 -6.44 14.83 12.79
N PRO A 344 -6.77 15.48 13.92
CA PRO A 344 -7.83 16.48 13.93
C PRO A 344 -7.57 17.63 12.95
N GLN A 345 -6.32 18.08 12.85
CA GLN A 345 -5.95 19.19 11.98
C GLN A 345 -6.03 18.82 10.50
N ILE A 346 -5.55 17.62 10.10
CA ILE A 346 -5.62 17.21 8.69
C ILE A 346 -7.06 17.02 8.23
N PHE A 347 -7.96 16.46 9.07
CA PHE A 347 -9.38 16.38 8.74
C PHE A 347 -10.02 17.76 8.57
N ALA A 348 -9.66 18.74 9.39
CA ALA A 348 -10.11 20.13 9.23
C ALA A 348 -9.59 20.74 7.91
N GLU A 349 -8.34 20.46 7.52
CA GLU A 349 -7.79 20.91 6.25
C GLU A 349 -8.50 20.24 5.05
N ILE A 350 -8.81 18.95 5.12
CA ILE A 350 -9.57 18.25 4.08
C ILE A 350 -10.95 18.87 3.88
N ALA A 351 -11.67 19.17 4.96
CA ALA A 351 -12.95 19.85 4.89
C ALA A 351 -12.82 21.25 4.27
N ARG A 352 -11.82 22.04 4.68
CA ARG A 352 -11.53 23.37 4.13
C ARG A 352 -11.21 23.31 2.62
N ILE A 353 -10.46 22.31 2.18
CA ILE A 353 -10.12 22.09 0.76
C ILE A 353 -11.40 21.73 0.00
N GLY A 354 -12.21 20.83 0.51
CA GLY A 354 -13.50 20.46 -0.07
C GLY A 354 -14.41 21.68 -0.29
N ASP A 355 -14.59 22.50 0.76
CA ASP A 355 -15.39 23.73 0.70
C ASP A 355 -14.84 24.73 -0.33
N ARG A 356 -13.51 24.92 -0.36
CA ARG A 356 -12.85 25.87 -1.26
C ARG A 356 -13.05 25.55 -2.72
N TYR A 357 -13.00 24.28 -3.08
CA TYR A 357 -13.12 23.82 -4.47
C TYR A 357 -14.53 23.33 -4.84
N GLY A 358 -15.43 23.27 -3.88
CA GLY A 358 -16.79 22.75 -4.08
C GLY A 358 -16.78 21.25 -4.36
N ILE A 359 -15.86 20.49 -3.76
CA ILE A 359 -15.63 19.05 -3.99
C ILE A 359 -15.89 18.30 -2.70
N SER A 360 -16.68 17.22 -2.76
CA SER A 360 -16.78 16.27 -1.67
C SER A 360 -15.52 15.40 -1.63
N ILE A 361 -14.91 15.25 -0.46
CA ILE A 361 -13.68 14.45 -0.25
C ILE A 361 -13.94 13.42 0.88
N PRO A 362 -14.78 12.38 0.63
CA PRO A 362 -14.99 11.33 1.61
C PRO A 362 -13.65 10.73 2.05
N THR A 363 -13.43 10.68 3.36
CA THR A 363 -12.14 10.29 3.90
C THR A 363 -12.27 9.18 4.92
N VAL A 364 -11.51 8.11 4.72
CA VAL A 364 -11.26 7.10 5.75
C VAL A 364 -9.82 7.18 6.20
N ALA A 365 -9.57 6.78 7.46
CA ALA A 365 -8.22 6.81 8.02
C ALA A 365 -7.93 5.55 8.83
N HIS A 366 -6.71 5.04 8.69
CA HIS A 366 -6.07 4.17 9.66
C HIS A 366 -5.63 5.04 10.84
N ALA A 367 -6.58 5.40 11.72
CA ALA A 367 -6.34 6.37 12.77
C ALA A 367 -5.31 5.90 13.82
N GLY A 368 -5.06 4.58 13.87
CA GLY A 368 -4.05 3.96 14.72
C GLY A 368 -2.62 4.30 14.36
N ASP A 369 -2.34 4.68 13.11
CA ASP A 369 -1.01 5.03 12.60
C ASP A 369 -0.92 6.40 11.93
N GLY A 370 -2.07 7.03 11.65
CA GLY A 370 -2.11 8.39 11.11
C GLY A 370 -2.18 8.46 9.59
N ASN A 371 -2.41 7.34 8.91
CA ASN A 371 -2.60 7.30 7.47
C ASN A 371 -4.06 7.57 7.10
N LEU A 372 -4.28 8.40 6.09
CA LEU A 372 -5.60 8.79 5.61
C LEU A 372 -5.72 8.54 4.11
N HIS A 373 -6.92 8.16 3.69
CA HIS A 373 -7.30 8.04 2.28
C HIS A 373 -8.43 9.03 1.95
N PRO A 374 -8.09 10.28 1.62
CA PRO A 374 -9.05 11.22 1.04
C PRO A 374 -9.38 10.78 -0.40
N ASN A 375 -10.67 10.65 -0.70
CA ASN A 375 -11.14 10.17 -1.98
C ASN A 375 -11.85 11.29 -2.72
N PHE A 376 -11.38 11.57 -3.93
CA PHE A 376 -12.01 12.55 -4.81
C PHE A 376 -12.93 11.82 -5.79
N VAL A 377 -14.24 12.00 -5.63
CA VAL A 377 -15.24 11.50 -6.58
C VAL A 377 -15.45 12.56 -7.66
N TYR A 378 -15.29 12.19 -8.92
CA TYR A 378 -15.36 13.12 -10.04
C TYR A 378 -15.92 12.51 -11.30
N GLU A 379 -16.40 13.36 -12.23
CA GLU A 379 -16.68 13.00 -13.61
C GLU A 379 -15.42 13.21 -14.43
N PRO A 380 -14.92 12.20 -15.17
CA PRO A 380 -13.74 12.33 -16.01
C PRO A 380 -13.92 13.40 -17.10
N GLU A 381 -12.83 14.03 -17.51
CA GLU A 381 -12.79 14.88 -18.71
C GLU A 381 -13.12 14.05 -19.96
N ALA A 382 -13.45 14.72 -21.08
CA ALA A 382 -13.84 14.05 -22.32
C ALA A 382 -12.80 13.05 -22.87
N ASP A 383 -11.55 13.22 -22.49
CA ASP A 383 -10.46 12.31 -22.81
C ASP A 383 -10.23 11.21 -21.74
N GLY A 384 -11.07 11.17 -20.70
CA GLY A 384 -10.97 10.22 -19.59
C GLY A 384 -9.93 10.61 -18.51
N SER A 385 -9.35 11.80 -18.60
CA SER A 385 -8.39 12.27 -17.59
C SER A 385 -9.08 12.80 -16.33
N VAL A 386 -8.32 12.84 -15.23
CA VAL A 386 -8.73 13.49 -13.97
C VAL A 386 -8.76 15.01 -14.19
N PRO A 387 -9.84 15.72 -13.83
CA PRO A 387 -9.93 17.16 -13.95
C PRO A 387 -8.79 17.90 -13.21
N ALA A 388 -8.30 18.98 -13.81
CA ALA A 388 -7.18 19.75 -13.25
C ALA A 388 -7.48 20.32 -11.85
N VAL A 389 -8.74 20.62 -11.53
CA VAL A 389 -9.17 21.10 -10.21
C VAL A 389 -8.96 20.05 -9.12
N ILE A 390 -9.14 18.76 -9.45
CA ILE A 390 -8.89 17.64 -8.52
C ILE A 390 -7.39 17.57 -8.17
N TRP A 391 -6.50 17.65 -9.17
CA TRP A 391 -5.05 17.67 -8.93
C TRP A 391 -4.60 18.91 -8.15
N THR A 392 -5.27 20.06 -8.34
CA THR A 392 -5.00 21.28 -7.56
C THR A 392 -5.38 21.07 -6.10
N ALA A 393 -6.55 20.49 -5.84
CA ALA A 393 -7.01 20.16 -4.50
C ALA A 393 -6.12 19.10 -3.82
N ALA A 394 -5.72 18.06 -4.55
CA ALA A 394 -4.75 17.06 -4.07
C ALA A 394 -3.39 17.69 -3.72
N GLY A 395 -2.88 18.62 -4.52
CA GLY A 395 -1.64 19.34 -4.23
C GLY A 395 -1.75 20.18 -2.94
N GLU A 396 -2.89 20.84 -2.67
CA GLU A 396 -3.12 21.53 -1.39
C GLU A 396 -3.16 20.55 -0.21
N LEU A 397 -3.76 19.37 -0.40
CA LEU A 397 -3.78 18.32 0.60
C LEU A 397 -2.37 17.83 0.95
N PHE A 398 -1.54 17.55 -0.05
CA PHE A 398 -0.14 17.16 0.17
C PHE A 398 0.63 18.24 0.93
N ALA A 399 0.50 19.49 0.51
CA ALA A 399 1.12 20.61 1.22
C ALA A 399 0.62 20.73 2.68
N ALA A 400 -0.66 20.45 2.95
CA ALA A 400 -1.19 20.43 4.30
C ALA A 400 -0.58 19.31 5.15
N ALA A 401 -0.48 18.08 4.60
CA ALA A 401 0.15 16.95 5.29
C ALA A 401 1.62 17.26 5.65
N LEU A 402 2.39 17.83 4.72
CA LEU A 402 3.79 18.20 4.95
C LEU A 402 3.91 19.30 6.04
N ARG A 403 3.06 20.33 6.03
CA ARG A 403 3.06 21.36 7.09
C ARG A 403 2.77 20.80 8.47
N LEU A 404 2.03 19.70 8.56
CA LEU A 404 1.72 19.00 9.80
C LEU A 404 2.79 17.99 10.21
N GLY A 405 3.92 17.91 9.48
CA GLY A 405 5.02 17.00 9.75
C GLY A 405 4.76 15.57 9.24
N GLY A 406 3.88 15.43 8.26
CA GLY A 406 3.51 14.19 7.62
C GLY A 406 4.26 13.94 6.31
N THR A 407 3.67 13.09 5.45
CA THR A 407 4.22 12.65 4.17
C THR A 407 3.15 12.63 3.08
N LEU A 408 3.58 12.71 1.81
CA LEU A 408 2.73 12.62 0.61
C LEU A 408 2.01 11.28 0.48
N THR A 409 2.59 10.22 1.05
CA THR A 409 2.08 8.86 0.89
C THR A 409 2.41 8.03 2.14
N GLY A 410 1.38 7.43 2.74
CA GLY A 410 1.53 6.50 3.85
C GLY A 410 1.85 5.10 3.37
N GLU A 411 1.17 4.64 2.29
CA GLU A 411 1.27 3.24 1.86
C GLU A 411 1.18 3.02 0.33
N HIS A 412 0.62 3.96 -0.47
CA HIS A 412 0.41 3.73 -1.91
C HIS A 412 1.68 3.86 -2.74
N GLY A 413 2.67 4.61 -2.25
CA GLY A 413 3.88 4.96 -2.97
C GLY A 413 3.75 6.24 -3.81
N VAL A 414 4.86 6.61 -4.44
CA VAL A 414 4.99 7.82 -5.26
C VAL A 414 4.61 7.55 -6.73
N GLY A 415 5.16 6.49 -7.30
CA GLY A 415 4.90 6.04 -8.67
C GLY A 415 5.03 7.12 -9.73
N LEU A 416 4.03 7.19 -10.61
CA LEU A 416 3.85 8.25 -11.60
C LEU A 416 3.08 9.44 -11.02
N LEU A 417 2.10 9.18 -10.16
CA LEU A 417 1.06 10.17 -9.83
C LEU A 417 1.54 11.23 -8.85
N LYS A 418 2.43 10.89 -7.92
CA LYS A 418 2.90 11.80 -6.86
C LYS A 418 4.31 12.34 -7.07
N ARG A 419 5.03 11.91 -8.10
CA ARG A 419 6.44 12.30 -8.32
C ARG A 419 6.66 13.82 -8.43
N ASN A 420 5.66 14.57 -8.89
CA ASN A 420 5.77 16.02 -9.04
C ASN A 420 5.87 16.75 -7.68
N TRP A 421 5.38 16.14 -6.60
CA TRP A 421 5.43 16.68 -5.24
C TRP A 421 6.54 16.06 -4.37
N LEU A 422 7.26 15.05 -4.89
CA LEU A 422 8.31 14.38 -4.13
C LEU A 422 9.41 15.34 -3.67
N ARG A 423 9.77 16.31 -4.53
CA ARG A 423 10.78 17.33 -4.20
C ARG A 423 10.30 18.29 -3.12
N ASP A 424 8.99 18.55 -3.01
CA ASP A 424 8.42 19.40 -1.97
C ASP A 424 8.56 18.76 -0.58
N GLU A 425 8.49 17.42 -0.50
CA GLU A 425 8.73 16.69 0.76
C GLU A 425 10.22 16.56 1.08
N LEU A 426 11.02 16.14 0.09
CA LEU A 426 12.43 15.79 0.34
C LEU A 426 13.35 17.01 0.40
N GLY A 427 12.98 18.11 -0.27
CA GLY A 427 13.92 19.20 -0.57
C GLY A 427 14.97 18.79 -1.62
N ASP A 428 15.73 19.78 -2.09
CA ASP A 428 16.67 19.58 -3.19
C ASP A 428 17.79 18.60 -2.85
N ASP A 429 18.43 18.77 -1.70
CA ASP A 429 19.61 18.00 -1.31
C ASP A 429 19.29 16.50 -1.14
N GLN A 430 18.20 16.18 -0.44
CA GLN A 430 17.80 14.80 -0.21
C GLN A 430 17.33 14.15 -1.52
N PHE A 431 16.56 14.87 -2.35
CA PHE A 431 16.13 14.40 -3.65
C PHE A 431 17.31 14.05 -4.54
N ASP A 432 18.34 14.91 -4.60
CA ASP A 432 19.53 14.69 -5.43
C ASP A 432 20.38 13.53 -4.89
N ILE A 433 20.50 13.35 -3.58
CA ILE A 433 21.17 12.18 -2.98
C ILE A 433 20.44 10.89 -3.36
N GLN A 434 19.10 10.84 -3.29
CA GLN A 434 18.36 9.65 -3.66
C GLN A 434 18.50 9.33 -5.16
N ARG A 435 18.55 10.33 -6.03
CA ARG A 435 18.88 10.13 -7.46
C ARG A 435 20.29 9.59 -7.69
N GLN A 436 21.28 10.03 -6.90
CA GLN A 436 22.63 9.48 -6.95
C GLN A 436 22.65 8.02 -6.48
N ILE A 437 21.90 7.66 -5.44
CA ILE A 437 21.73 6.27 -5.01
C ILE A 437 21.12 5.44 -6.13
N LYS A 438 20.06 5.93 -6.78
CA LYS A 438 19.47 5.28 -7.97
C LYS A 438 20.55 5.03 -9.03
N ALA A 439 21.40 6.01 -9.33
CA ALA A 439 22.45 5.86 -10.34
C ALA A 439 23.56 4.85 -9.96
N VAL A 440 23.75 4.57 -8.67
CA VAL A 440 24.68 3.50 -8.22
C VAL A 440 24.14 2.11 -8.56
N PHE A 441 22.81 1.89 -8.40
CA PHE A 441 22.18 0.60 -8.64
C PHE A 441 21.77 0.41 -10.11
N ASP A 442 21.47 1.50 -10.79
CA ASP A 442 20.96 1.52 -12.17
C ASP A 442 21.52 2.73 -12.94
N PRO A 443 22.79 2.67 -13.34
CA PRO A 443 23.47 3.80 -13.98
C PRO A 443 22.91 4.19 -15.35
N LEU A 444 22.19 3.28 -16.03
CA LEU A 444 21.59 3.52 -17.34
C LEU A 444 20.10 3.87 -17.27
N GLY A 445 19.49 3.87 -16.08
CA GLY A 445 18.08 4.20 -15.89
C GLY A 445 17.12 3.17 -16.50
N VAL A 446 17.51 1.89 -16.52
CA VAL A 446 16.70 0.79 -17.08
C VAL A 446 15.54 0.40 -16.18
N LEU A 447 15.74 0.42 -14.85
CA LEU A 447 14.74 -0.06 -13.89
C LEU A 447 13.66 0.97 -13.65
N ASN A 448 12.44 0.61 -13.96
CA ASN A 448 11.19 1.34 -13.74
C ASN A 448 11.31 2.85 -14.11
N PRO A 449 11.72 3.17 -15.37
CA PRO A 449 12.04 4.54 -15.75
C PRO A 449 10.84 5.47 -15.68
N GLY A 450 11.07 6.69 -15.18
CA GLY A 450 10.05 7.74 -15.08
C GLY A 450 9.10 7.62 -13.89
N LYS A 451 9.34 6.66 -12.96
CA LYS A 451 8.63 6.54 -11.69
C LYS A 451 9.53 7.02 -10.56
N VAL A 452 8.91 7.59 -9.54
CA VAL A 452 9.53 8.15 -8.34
C VAL A 452 10.42 9.35 -8.67
N PHE A 453 11.51 9.16 -9.43
CA PHE A 453 12.52 10.19 -9.73
C PHE A 453 12.45 10.71 -11.17
#